data_b34a7ed4f386f113f360407b02cbe787
#
_entry.id   b34a7ed4f386f113f360407b02cbe787
#
_cell.length_a   1.000
_cell.length_b   1.000
_cell.length_c   1.000
_cell.angle_alpha   90.00
_cell.angle_beta   90.00
_cell.angle_gamma   90.00
#
_symmetry.space_group_name_H-M   'P 1'
#
loop_
_entity.id
_entity.type
_entity.pdbx_description
1 polymer ?
#
loop_
_entity_poly.entity_id
_entity_poly.type
_entity_poly.pdbx_seq_one_letter_code
_entity_poly.pdbx_strand_id
1 'polypeptide(L)'
;MLPGIMLLSLEFTGGLTVFASNPESITVHFIDVGQGDSIFIDTSGLDVLVDGGTRTAGATVVDYLDNLSITRIHLMVATHMDADHIGGLITVLNSTIQVDEVLTNNQTGTSGTYNDFISLAKAHSVQAAKRGDTFILTAAANLTVLNPVQPLEFTSQNENSVVMRIQIGESSFLLMGDAEADTEESILESGLEVKSDMLKVGHHGSRSSTTDAFLNAVSPSFAIVSAGEDNSHGHPHQETLDKLFEHGIIVYGTYKSGSIVALANSAAIAFQNSPEQIPEFPPTLIMPILMLSMLLAVIFQQKSKQHSWKYLLRVA
;
A
#
# COMPACT_ATOMS: atom_id res chain seq x y z
N MET A 1 13.71 21.54 48.37
CA MET A 1 13.43 20.23 47.77
C MET A 1 12.61 20.45 46.52
N LEU A 2 13.22 20.31 45.35
CA LEU A 2 12.48 20.35 44.07
C LEU A 2 11.96 18.94 43.77
N PRO A 3 10.72 18.77 43.31
CA PRO A 3 10.26 17.46 42.83
C PRO A 3 10.89 17.20 41.47
N GLY A 4 11.64 16.11 41.36
CA GLY A 4 12.18 15.64 40.12
C GLY A 4 11.07 15.19 39.18
N ILE A 5 11.10 15.71 37.97
CA ILE A 5 10.30 15.21 36.86
C ILE A 5 10.94 13.89 36.43
N MET A 6 10.28 12.79 36.74
CA MET A 6 10.62 11.46 36.28
C MET A 6 10.16 11.35 34.82
N LEU A 7 11.09 11.49 33.87
CA LEU A 7 10.86 11.09 32.50
C LEU A 7 10.73 9.56 32.46
N LEU A 8 9.51 9.07 32.27
CA LEU A 8 9.30 7.68 31.90
C LEU A 8 9.73 7.54 30.43
N SER A 9 10.89 6.97 30.21
CA SER A 9 11.27 6.43 28.91
C SER A 9 10.50 5.13 28.72
N LEU A 10 9.48 5.14 27.86
CA LEU A 10 8.86 3.92 27.35
C LEU A 10 9.88 3.30 26.38
N GLU A 11 10.67 2.35 26.85
CA GLU A 11 11.44 1.49 25.97
C GLU A 11 10.46 0.52 25.29
N PHE A 12 10.14 0.79 24.03
CA PHE A 12 9.49 -0.17 23.16
C PHE A 12 10.53 -1.24 22.81
N THR A 13 10.59 -2.32 23.57
CA THR A 13 11.29 -3.53 23.17
C THR A 13 10.48 -4.19 22.07
N GLY A 14 10.70 -3.75 20.83
CA GLY A 14 10.21 -4.42 19.65
C GLY A 14 10.86 -5.80 19.57
N GLY A 15 10.17 -6.81 20.09
CA GLY A 15 10.56 -8.20 19.87
C GLY A 15 10.44 -8.49 18.38
N LEU A 16 11.56 -8.77 17.70
CA LEU A 16 11.55 -9.42 16.40
C LEU A 16 10.83 -10.76 16.58
N THR A 17 9.56 -10.82 16.17
CA THR A 17 8.87 -12.10 16.02
C THR A 17 9.47 -12.76 14.79
N VAL A 18 10.42 -13.69 15.01
CA VAL A 18 10.91 -14.56 13.94
C VAL A 18 9.75 -15.47 13.57
N PHE A 19 9.05 -15.16 12.50
CA PHE A 19 8.11 -16.10 11.89
C PHE A 19 8.97 -17.23 11.31
N ALA A 20 8.98 -18.38 11.98
CA ALA A 20 9.42 -19.62 11.34
C ALA A 20 8.57 -19.80 10.07
N SER A 21 9.17 -20.26 8.98
CA SER A 21 8.48 -20.58 7.74
C SER A 21 7.35 -21.58 8.03
N ASN A 22 6.17 -21.06 8.30
CA ASN A 22 4.95 -21.83 8.46
C ASN A 22 4.42 -22.08 7.04
N PRO A 23 4.09 -23.31 6.62
CA PRO A 23 3.49 -23.57 5.31
C PRO A 23 2.16 -22.82 5.06
N GLU A 24 1.64 -22.15 6.07
CA GLU A 24 0.43 -21.35 6.03
C GLU A 24 0.70 -19.82 6.02
N SER A 25 1.93 -19.37 5.71
CA SER A 25 2.24 -17.95 5.58
C SER A 25 2.33 -17.53 4.11
N ILE A 26 2.02 -16.25 3.85
CA ILE A 26 2.26 -15.57 2.57
C ILE A 26 3.14 -14.34 2.80
N THR A 27 3.90 -13.96 1.79
CA THR A 27 4.67 -12.72 1.79
C THR A 27 4.16 -11.82 0.67
N VAL A 28 3.81 -10.59 1.00
CA VAL A 28 3.36 -9.60 0.02
C VAL A 28 4.45 -8.53 -0.10
N HIS A 29 5.05 -8.45 -1.28
CA HIS A 29 6.11 -7.51 -1.61
C HIS A 29 5.53 -6.35 -2.41
N PHE A 30 5.54 -5.15 -1.87
CA PHE A 30 5.26 -3.91 -2.59
C PHE A 30 6.59 -3.41 -3.14
N ILE A 31 6.86 -3.70 -4.41
CA ILE A 31 8.16 -3.44 -5.04
C ILE A 31 8.26 -1.95 -5.40
N ASP A 32 9.37 -1.31 -5.02
CA ASP A 32 9.65 0.06 -5.44
C ASP A 32 10.03 0.09 -6.92
N VAL A 33 9.09 0.55 -7.73
CA VAL A 33 9.22 0.72 -9.19
C VAL A 33 9.25 2.20 -9.60
N GLY A 34 9.42 3.10 -8.61
CA GLY A 34 9.17 4.52 -8.81
C GLY A 34 7.67 4.77 -8.94
N GLN A 35 7.26 5.53 -9.97
CA GLN A 35 5.83 5.75 -10.24
C GLN A 35 5.20 4.49 -10.84
N GLY A 36 4.07 4.06 -10.26
CA GLY A 36 3.33 2.88 -10.67
C GLY A 36 3.21 1.82 -9.56
N ASP A 37 2.59 0.71 -9.88
CA ASP A 37 2.43 -0.43 -9.00
C ASP A 37 3.23 -1.64 -9.48
N SER A 38 3.81 -2.36 -8.53
CA SER A 38 4.28 -3.74 -8.74
C SER A 38 4.21 -4.46 -7.40
N ILE A 39 3.39 -5.51 -7.32
CA ILE A 39 3.18 -6.25 -6.09
C ILE A 39 3.38 -7.73 -6.37
N PHE A 40 4.30 -8.37 -5.64
CA PHE A 40 4.51 -9.80 -5.74
C PHE A 40 3.99 -10.50 -4.48
N ILE A 41 3.12 -11.48 -4.66
CA ILE A 41 2.55 -12.30 -3.60
C ILE A 41 3.23 -13.65 -3.68
N ASP A 42 4.20 -13.88 -2.77
CA ASP A 42 5.00 -15.08 -2.65
C ASP A 42 4.27 -16.05 -1.72
N THR A 43 4.00 -17.25 -2.21
CA THR A 43 3.26 -18.29 -1.48
C THR A 43 3.89 -19.67 -1.67
N SER A 44 3.47 -20.63 -0.86
CA SER A 44 3.85 -22.04 -1.05
C SER A 44 3.04 -22.74 -2.16
N GLY A 45 2.11 -22.05 -2.79
CA GLY A 45 1.19 -22.60 -3.80
C GLY A 45 1.16 -21.79 -5.08
N LEU A 46 0.31 -20.80 -5.17
CA LEU A 46 0.09 -20.00 -6.35
C LEU A 46 0.71 -18.59 -6.17
N ASP A 47 1.86 -18.33 -6.80
CA ASP A 47 2.51 -17.03 -6.79
C ASP A 47 1.85 -16.06 -7.77
N VAL A 48 1.64 -14.82 -7.33
CA VAL A 48 0.95 -13.81 -8.11
C VAL A 48 1.84 -12.57 -8.28
N LEU A 49 1.97 -12.08 -9.51
CA LEU A 49 2.54 -10.76 -9.78
C LEU A 49 1.43 -9.82 -10.25
N VAL A 50 1.21 -8.74 -9.53
CA VAL A 50 0.23 -7.71 -9.85
C VAL A 50 0.97 -6.48 -10.32
N ASP A 51 0.77 -6.10 -11.57
CA ASP A 51 1.43 -4.99 -12.26
C ASP A 51 2.97 -5.06 -12.24
N GLY A 52 3.63 -4.18 -12.95
CA GLY A 52 5.08 -4.20 -13.10
C GLY A 52 5.71 -2.82 -13.19
N GLY A 53 4.97 -1.76 -12.86
CA GLY A 53 5.45 -0.39 -13.01
C GLY A 53 5.56 0.05 -14.47
N THR A 54 6.30 1.12 -14.67
CA THR A 54 6.61 1.65 -16.01
C THR A 54 7.51 0.68 -16.80
N ARG A 55 7.63 0.88 -18.10
CA ARG A 55 8.54 0.08 -18.93
C ARG A 55 10.01 0.13 -18.46
N THR A 56 10.43 1.26 -17.92
CA THR A 56 11.79 1.42 -17.38
C THR A 56 12.01 0.68 -16.07
N ALA A 57 10.95 0.41 -15.33
CA ALA A 57 10.99 -0.35 -14.08
C ALA A 57 11.05 -1.88 -14.31
N GLY A 58 10.78 -2.34 -15.53
CA GLY A 58 10.68 -3.78 -15.79
C GLY A 58 11.94 -4.57 -15.44
N ALA A 59 13.14 -4.00 -15.63
CA ALA A 59 14.37 -4.64 -15.20
C ALA A 59 14.45 -4.77 -13.67
N THR A 60 14.03 -3.74 -12.93
CA THR A 60 13.97 -3.76 -11.47
C THR A 60 13.07 -4.88 -10.98
N VAL A 61 11.91 -5.08 -11.62
CA VAL A 61 10.98 -6.17 -11.25
C VAL A 61 11.60 -7.54 -11.50
N VAL A 62 12.24 -7.75 -12.69
CA VAL A 62 12.91 -9.01 -13.00
C VAL A 62 14.05 -9.27 -12.01
N ASP A 63 14.93 -8.30 -11.78
CA ASP A 63 16.04 -8.43 -10.83
C ASP A 63 15.53 -8.71 -9.40
N TYR A 64 14.42 -8.11 -9.00
CA TYR A 64 13.79 -8.37 -7.69
C TYR A 64 13.34 -9.82 -7.56
N LEU A 65 12.64 -10.33 -8.57
CA LEU A 65 12.15 -11.72 -8.60
C LEU A 65 13.33 -12.71 -8.70
N ASP A 66 14.35 -12.42 -9.48
CA ASP A 66 15.56 -13.25 -9.58
C ASP A 66 16.31 -13.33 -8.24
N ASN A 67 16.40 -12.22 -7.49
CA ASN A 67 16.98 -12.18 -6.13
C ASN A 67 16.21 -13.06 -5.14
N LEU A 68 14.90 -13.23 -5.33
CA LEU A 68 14.07 -14.16 -4.58
C LEU A 68 14.13 -15.59 -5.13
N SER A 69 14.89 -15.83 -6.23
CA SER A 69 14.96 -17.10 -6.94
C SER A 69 13.62 -17.56 -7.55
N ILE A 70 12.76 -16.60 -7.90
CA ILE A 70 11.48 -16.87 -8.54
C ILE A 70 11.72 -17.15 -10.02
N THR A 71 11.35 -18.33 -10.45
CA THR A 71 11.47 -18.79 -11.84
C THR A 71 10.11 -18.94 -12.53
N ARG A 72 9.03 -18.80 -11.78
CA ARG A 72 7.65 -18.97 -12.27
C ARG A 72 6.69 -18.03 -11.56
N ILE A 73 5.79 -17.43 -12.31
CA ILE A 73 4.62 -16.69 -11.86
C ILE A 73 3.40 -17.47 -12.33
N HIS A 74 2.59 -17.94 -11.40
CA HIS A 74 1.40 -18.74 -11.70
C HIS A 74 0.28 -17.84 -12.24
N LEU A 75 0.12 -16.63 -11.69
CA LEU A 75 -0.86 -15.66 -12.11
C LEU A 75 -0.23 -14.27 -12.23
N MET A 76 -0.19 -13.72 -13.44
CA MET A 76 0.15 -12.31 -13.69
C MET A 76 -1.14 -11.51 -13.80
N VAL A 77 -1.28 -10.46 -13.02
CA VAL A 77 -2.45 -9.58 -13.05
C VAL A 77 -2.05 -8.22 -13.61
N ALA A 78 -2.70 -7.80 -14.68
CA ALA A 78 -2.69 -6.43 -15.16
C ALA A 78 -3.97 -5.75 -14.65
N THR A 79 -3.83 -4.88 -13.64
CA THR A 79 -5.02 -4.25 -13.01
C THR A 79 -5.81 -3.43 -14.02
N HIS A 80 -5.11 -2.66 -14.83
CA HIS A 80 -5.65 -1.89 -15.96
C HIS A 80 -4.54 -1.63 -16.99
N MET A 81 -4.86 -0.89 -18.08
CA MET A 81 -3.96 -0.86 -19.25
C MET A 81 -3.04 0.37 -19.31
N ASP A 82 -2.86 1.09 -18.20
CA ASP A 82 -1.97 2.25 -18.17
C ASP A 82 -0.49 1.85 -18.09
N ALA A 83 0.36 2.71 -18.63
CA ALA A 83 1.75 2.38 -18.90
C ALA A 83 2.60 2.16 -17.64
N ASP A 84 2.23 2.78 -16.54
CA ASP A 84 2.88 2.65 -15.22
C ASP A 84 2.38 1.43 -14.41
N HIS A 85 1.55 0.59 -15.02
CA HIS A 85 1.12 -0.71 -14.51
C HIS A 85 1.58 -1.85 -15.41
N ILE A 86 1.29 -1.79 -16.72
CA ILE A 86 1.63 -2.89 -17.63
C ILE A 86 3.01 -2.77 -18.27
N GLY A 87 3.68 -1.62 -18.13
CA GLY A 87 4.94 -1.37 -18.84
C GLY A 87 6.04 -2.36 -18.47
N GLY A 88 6.26 -2.60 -17.19
CA GLY A 88 7.26 -3.53 -16.69
C GLY A 88 6.89 -5.00 -16.91
N LEU A 89 5.59 -5.33 -16.95
CA LEU A 89 5.14 -6.70 -17.26
C LEU A 89 5.62 -7.16 -18.64
N ILE A 90 5.81 -6.23 -19.59
CA ILE A 90 6.41 -6.54 -20.91
C ILE A 90 7.82 -7.11 -20.75
N THR A 91 8.61 -6.57 -19.82
CA THR A 91 9.98 -7.07 -19.56
C THR A 91 9.92 -8.45 -18.88
N VAL A 92 9.01 -8.63 -17.94
CA VAL A 92 8.81 -9.93 -17.28
C VAL A 92 8.40 -11.00 -18.30
N LEU A 93 7.45 -10.70 -19.19
CA LEU A 93 6.99 -11.63 -20.25
C LEU A 93 8.09 -11.95 -21.29
N ASN A 94 9.11 -11.10 -21.42
CA ASN A 94 10.28 -11.36 -22.29
C ASN A 94 11.48 -11.95 -21.54
N SER A 95 11.37 -12.16 -20.22
CA SER A 95 12.44 -12.72 -19.39
C SER A 95 12.45 -14.26 -19.43
N THR A 96 13.28 -14.87 -18.60
CA THR A 96 13.32 -16.32 -18.40
C THR A 96 12.27 -16.82 -17.40
N ILE A 97 11.57 -15.91 -16.71
CA ILE A 97 10.53 -16.25 -15.75
C ILE A 97 9.30 -16.79 -16.48
N GLN A 98 8.85 -17.96 -16.13
CA GLN A 98 7.65 -18.57 -16.72
C GLN A 98 6.39 -17.87 -16.18
N VAL A 99 5.45 -17.56 -17.06
CA VAL A 99 4.13 -17.03 -16.70
C VAL A 99 3.08 -18.04 -17.18
N ASP A 100 2.23 -18.53 -16.28
CA ASP A 100 1.21 -19.52 -16.66
C ASP A 100 -0.04 -18.85 -17.20
N GLU A 101 -0.55 -17.86 -16.47
CA GLU A 101 -1.83 -17.23 -16.75
C GLU A 101 -1.72 -15.70 -16.59
N VAL A 102 -2.45 -14.97 -17.43
CA VAL A 102 -2.56 -13.51 -17.36
C VAL A 102 -4.02 -13.13 -17.13
N LEU A 103 -4.27 -12.44 -16.04
CA LEU A 103 -5.58 -11.90 -15.68
C LEU A 103 -5.61 -10.40 -16.01
N THR A 104 -6.63 -9.94 -16.69
CA THR A 104 -6.78 -8.52 -17.08
C THR A 104 -8.17 -8.01 -16.76
N ASN A 105 -8.35 -6.69 -16.72
CA ASN A 105 -9.67 -6.09 -16.60
C ASN A 105 -10.54 -6.23 -17.88
N ASN A 106 -10.00 -6.81 -18.96
CA ASN A 106 -10.65 -6.98 -20.25
C ASN A 106 -10.99 -5.66 -20.99
N GLN A 107 -10.42 -4.54 -20.56
CA GLN A 107 -10.58 -3.26 -21.26
C GLN A 107 -9.52 -3.13 -22.35
N THR A 108 -9.92 -2.63 -23.50
CA THR A 108 -8.99 -2.37 -24.60
C THR A 108 -8.28 -1.02 -24.41
N GLY A 109 -7.00 -0.96 -24.77
CA GLY A 109 -6.22 0.27 -24.84
C GLY A 109 -5.82 0.60 -26.28
N THR A 110 -5.29 1.80 -26.47
CA THR A 110 -4.79 2.27 -27.80
C THR A 110 -3.33 2.66 -27.76
N SER A 111 -2.69 2.63 -26.58
CA SER A 111 -1.27 2.99 -26.42
C SER A 111 -0.33 1.97 -27.04
N GLY A 112 0.89 2.39 -27.37
CA GLY A 112 1.95 1.48 -27.78
C GLY A 112 2.28 0.45 -26.72
N THR A 113 2.28 0.85 -25.43
CA THR A 113 2.52 -0.04 -24.30
C THR A 113 1.45 -1.14 -24.21
N TYR A 114 0.18 -0.78 -24.37
CA TYR A 114 -0.91 -1.75 -24.44
C TYR A 114 -0.71 -2.76 -25.55
N ASN A 115 -0.41 -2.28 -26.78
CA ASN A 115 -0.22 -3.14 -27.95
C ASN A 115 0.93 -4.15 -27.75
N ASP A 116 2.05 -3.68 -27.19
CA ASP A 116 3.21 -4.53 -26.89
C ASP A 116 2.87 -5.57 -25.81
N PHE A 117 2.23 -5.13 -24.71
CA PHE A 117 1.82 -6.02 -23.60
C PHE A 117 0.86 -7.11 -24.11
N ILE A 118 -0.24 -6.72 -24.76
CA ILE A 118 -1.26 -7.69 -25.19
C ILE A 118 -0.73 -8.65 -26.26
N SER A 119 0.22 -8.21 -27.10
CA SER A 119 0.87 -9.08 -28.07
C SER A 119 1.66 -10.21 -27.41
N LEU A 120 2.36 -9.93 -26.31
CA LEU A 120 3.09 -10.93 -25.54
C LEU A 120 2.14 -11.78 -24.67
N ALA A 121 1.20 -11.14 -23.98
CA ALA A 121 0.24 -11.83 -23.14
C ALA A 121 -0.57 -12.90 -23.86
N LYS A 122 -0.88 -12.71 -25.15
CA LYS A 122 -1.59 -13.69 -25.99
C LYS A 122 -0.86 -15.03 -26.17
N ALA A 123 0.43 -15.11 -25.86
CA ALA A 123 1.16 -16.39 -25.85
C ALA A 123 0.83 -17.25 -24.61
N HIS A 124 0.13 -16.68 -23.65
CA HIS A 124 -0.27 -17.28 -22.37
C HIS A 124 -1.80 -17.45 -22.31
N SER A 125 -2.30 -18.11 -21.28
CA SER A 125 -3.74 -18.14 -20.98
C SER A 125 -4.17 -16.76 -20.50
N VAL A 126 -4.96 -16.02 -21.29
CA VAL A 126 -5.46 -14.68 -20.90
C VAL A 126 -6.93 -14.81 -20.49
N GLN A 127 -7.23 -14.35 -19.28
CA GLN A 127 -8.58 -14.33 -18.74
C GLN A 127 -9.02 -12.90 -18.40
N ALA A 128 -10.34 -12.68 -18.45
CA ALA A 128 -10.97 -11.46 -17.98
C ALA A 128 -11.34 -11.61 -16.49
N ALA A 129 -10.83 -10.73 -15.66
CA ALA A 129 -11.22 -10.65 -14.26
C ALA A 129 -12.70 -10.29 -14.13
N LYS A 130 -13.36 -10.90 -13.18
CA LYS A 130 -14.76 -10.63 -12.89
C LYS A 130 -15.00 -10.61 -11.40
N ARG A 131 -15.76 -9.64 -10.92
CA ARG A 131 -16.22 -9.58 -9.53
C ARG A 131 -16.77 -10.91 -9.06
N GLY A 132 -16.23 -11.43 -7.94
CA GLY A 132 -16.56 -12.71 -7.33
C GLY A 132 -15.66 -13.86 -7.75
N ASP A 133 -14.76 -13.70 -8.75
CA ASP A 133 -13.75 -14.72 -9.05
C ASP A 133 -12.85 -14.93 -7.84
N THR A 134 -12.47 -16.19 -7.59
CA THR A 134 -11.63 -16.55 -6.45
C THR A 134 -10.51 -17.50 -6.88
N PHE A 135 -9.29 -17.19 -6.46
CA PHE A 135 -8.09 -17.99 -6.67
C PHE A 135 -7.59 -18.53 -5.32
N ILE A 136 -7.32 -19.83 -5.27
CA ILE A 136 -6.75 -20.46 -4.07
C ILE A 136 -5.24 -20.29 -4.13
N LEU A 137 -4.69 -19.46 -3.25
CA LEU A 137 -3.24 -19.20 -3.16
C LEU A 137 -2.52 -20.33 -2.44
N THR A 138 -3.09 -20.75 -1.30
CA THR A 138 -2.64 -21.89 -0.48
C THR A 138 -3.85 -22.57 0.15
N ALA A 139 -3.64 -23.61 0.94
CA ALA A 139 -4.73 -24.25 1.70
C ALA A 139 -5.40 -23.28 2.71
N ALA A 140 -4.68 -22.22 3.15
CA ALA A 140 -5.14 -21.27 4.15
C ALA A 140 -5.43 -19.88 3.58
N ALA A 141 -5.07 -19.61 2.31
CA ALA A 141 -5.17 -18.28 1.70
C ALA A 141 -5.91 -18.31 0.37
N ASN A 142 -6.74 -17.31 0.16
CA ASN A 142 -7.41 -17.05 -1.12
C ASN A 142 -7.32 -15.59 -1.52
N LEU A 143 -7.51 -15.34 -2.82
CA LEU A 143 -7.61 -14.03 -3.44
C LEU A 143 -8.98 -13.94 -4.11
N THR A 144 -9.76 -12.92 -3.79
CA THR A 144 -11.08 -12.66 -4.38
C THR A 144 -11.05 -11.36 -5.16
N VAL A 145 -11.55 -11.39 -6.39
CA VAL A 145 -11.73 -10.20 -7.25
C VAL A 145 -12.96 -9.43 -6.81
N LEU A 146 -12.81 -8.15 -6.48
CA LEU A 146 -13.90 -7.25 -6.09
C LEU A 146 -14.34 -6.33 -7.23
N ASN A 147 -13.49 -6.09 -8.22
CA ASN A 147 -13.72 -5.33 -9.44
C ASN A 147 -12.81 -5.89 -10.57
N PRO A 148 -13.18 -5.82 -11.83
CA PRO A 148 -14.39 -5.21 -12.39
C PRO A 148 -15.59 -6.18 -12.41
N VAL A 149 -16.78 -5.64 -12.70
CA VAL A 149 -17.92 -6.42 -13.20
C VAL A 149 -17.77 -6.67 -14.71
N GLN A 150 -18.39 -7.72 -15.21
CA GLN A 150 -18.43 -7.96 -16.65
C GLN A 150 -19.89 -8.06 -17.12
N PRO A 151 -20.30 -7.33 -18.17
CA PRO A 151 -19.50 -6.36 -18.93
C PRO A 151 -19.06 -5.18 -18.08
N LEU A 152 -17.99 -4.46 -18.52
CA LEU A 152 -17.42 -3.35 -17.76
C LEU A 152 -18.45 -2.26 -17.47
N GLU A 153 -18.44 -1.76 -16.23
CA GLU A 153 -19.37 -0.76 -15.73
C GLU A 153 -18.93 0.65 -16.13
N PHE A 154 -17.63 0.90 -16.13
CA PHE A 154 -17.05 2.22 -16.36
C PHE A 154 -16.36 2.33 -17.72
N THR A 155 -16.16 3.56 -18.18
CA THR A 155 -15.36 3.87 -19.38
C THR A 155 -13.90 4.19 -19.03
N SER A 156 -13.63 4.63 -17.80
CA SER A 156 -12.30 4.92 -17.29
C SER A 156 -11.48 3.63 -17.15
N GLN A 157 -10.18 3.68 -17.49
CA GLN A 157 -9.24 2.59 -17.22
C GLN A 157 -9.09 2.36 -15.74
N ASN A 158 -8.90 3.44 -14.96
CA ASN A 158 -8.71 3.40 -13.52
C ASN A 158 -9.90 2.76 -12.81
N GLU A 159 -11.13 3.20 -13.14
CA GLU A 159 -12.33 2.68 -12.50
C GLU A 159 -12.60 1.19 -12.84
N ASN A 160 -12.03 0.69 -13.91
CA ASN A 160 -12.09 -0.73 -14.24
C ASN A 160 -10.84 -1.51 -13.74
N SER A 161 -10.04 -0.95 -12.85
CA SER A 161 -8.91 -1.66 -12.24
C SER A 161 -9.34 -2.96 -11.59
N VAL A 162 -8.53 -4.01 -11.73
CA VAL A 162 -8.74 -5.26 -11.00
C VAL A 162 -8.43 -5.01 -9.53
N VAL A 163 -9.49 -4.90 -8.73
CA VAL A 163 -9.39 -4.78 -7.27
C VAL A 163 -9.49 -6.16 -6.66
N MET A 164 -8.57 -6.49 -5.75
CA MET A 164 -8.45 -7.82 -5.18
C MET A 164 -8.31 -7.77 -3.67
N ARG A 165 -8.99 -8.70 -3.00
CA ARG A 165 -8.84 -8.93 -1.58
C ARG A 165 -8.19 -10.29 -1.32
N ILE A 166 -7.12 -10.29 -0.53
CA ILE A 166 -6.45 -11.51 -0.08
C ILE A 166 -6.87 -11.76 1.36
N GLN A 167 -7.23 -13.00 1.65
CA GLN A 167 -7.54 -13.47 3.00
C GLN A 167 -6.63 -14.63 3.35
N ILE A 168 -6.00 -14.57 4.53
CA ILE A 168 -5.27 -15.68 5.14
C ILE A 168 -5.62 -15.75 6.63
N GLY A 169 -6.44 -16.74 7.02
CA GLY A 169 -6.98 -16.79 8.38
C GLY A 169 -7.72 -15.50 8.75
N GLU A 170 -7.25 -14.79 9.80
CA GLU A 170 -7.78 -13.49 10.22
C GLU A 170 -7.09 -12.29 9.56
N SER A 171 -5.94 -12.51 8.87
CA SER A 171 -5.20 -11.44 8.20
C SER A 171 -5.71 -11.20 6.79
N SER A 172 -5.70 -9.94 6.34
CA SER A 172 -6.26 -9.57 5.04
C SER A 172 -5.59 -8.36 4.41
N PHE A 173 -5.52 -8.36 3.07
CA PHE A 173 -5.00 -7.27 2.25
C PHE A 173 -6.05 -6.88 1.22
N LEU A 174 -6.14 -5.58 0.93
CA LEU A 174 -6.95 -5.04 -0.15
C LEU A 174 -6.04 -4.27 -1.11
N LEU A 175 -6.01 -4.72 -2.38
CA LEU A 175 -5.19 -4.16 -3.45
C LEU A 175 -6.10 -3.44 -4.44
N MET A 176 -5.97 -2.11 -4.52
CA MET A 176 -6.92 -1.27 -5.26
C MET A 176 -6.55 -1.04 -6.74
N GLY A 177 -5.28 -1.27 -7.13
CA GLY A 177 -4.80 -0.72 -8.40
C GLY A 177 -5.00 0.79 -8.41
N ASP A 178 -5.58 1.32 -9.50
CA ASP A 178 -5.92 2.74 -9.62
C ASP A 178 -7.43 3.02 -9.52
N ALA A 179 -8.18 2.09 -8.90
CA ALA A 179 -9.60 2.29 -8.63
C ALA A 179 -9.84 3.60 -7.84
N GLU A 180 -10.85 4.33 -8.27
CA GLU A 180 -11.23 5.63 -7.75
C GLU A 180 -12.61 5.56 -7.06
N ALA A 181 -13.21 6.72 -6.77
CA ALA A 181 -14.39 6.81 -5.92
C ALA A 181 -15.62 6.06 -6.46
N ASP A 182 -15.84 6.06 -7.77
CA ASP A 182 -17.01 5.37 -8.37
C ASP A 182 -16.87 3.85 -8.21
N THR A 183 -15.66 3.31 -8.35
CA THR A 183 -15.37 1.89 -8.10
C THR A 183 -15.50 1.54 -6.62
N GLU A 184 -15.02 2.40 -5.72
CA GLU A 184 -15.18 2.22 -4.27
C GLU A 184 -16.67 2.11 -3.90
N GLU A 185 -17.51 3.00 -4.43
CA GLU A 185 -18.97 2.97 -4.24
C GLU A 185 -19.58 1.68 -4.80
N SER A 186 -19.25 1.30 -6.02
CA SER A 186 -19.75 0.07 -6.67
C SER A 186 -19.34 -1.20 -5.89
N ILE A 187 -18.12 -1.22 -5.31
CA ILE A 187 -17.68 -2.33 -4.46
C ILE A 187 -18.50 -2.37 -3.16
N LEU A 188 -18.72 -1.25 -2.51
CA LEU A 188 -19.53 -1.18 -1.28
C LEU A 188 -20.98 -1.63 -1.54
N GLU A 189 -21.58 -1.20 -2.64
CA GLU A 189 -22.93 -1.60 -3.05
C GLU A 189 -23.04 -3.10 -3.35
N SER A 190 -21.95 -3.75 -3.74
CA SER A 190 -21.94 -5.19 -4.05
C SER A 190 -22.22 -6.07 -2.82
N GLY A 191 -21.99 -5.55 -1.62
CA GLY A 191 -22.09 -6.30 -0.36
C GLY A 191 -20.99 -7.34 -0.15
N LEU A 192 -19.95 -7.37 -1.00
CA LEU A 192 -18.78 -8.23 -0.78
C LEU A 192 -17.95 -7.72 0.41
N GLU A 193 -17.24 -8.65 1.06
CA GLU A 193 -16.36 -8.33 2.18
C GLU A 193 -15.17 -7.49 1.71
N VAL A 194 -15.04 -6.28 2.28
CA VAL A 194 -13.94 -5.33 1.99
C VAL A 194 -13.03 -5.12 3.19
N LYS A 195 -13.48 -5.47 4.41
CA LYS A 195 -12.68 -5.25 5.61
C LYS A 195 -11.32 -5.91 5.45
N SER A 196 -10.24 -5.13 5.69
CA SER A 196 -8.87 -5.60 5.48
C SER A 196 -7.91 -4.89 6.42
N ASP A 197 -6.92 -5.62 6.92
CA ASP A 197 -5.92 -5.09 7.86
C ASP A 197 -4.91 -4.18 7.17
N MET A 198 -4.62 -4.46 5.88
CA MET A 198 -3.71 -3.67 5.05
C MET A 198 -4.38 -3.24 3.75
N LEU A 199 -4.29 -1.96 3.45
CA LEU A 199 -4.79 -1.34 2.22
C LEU A 199 -3.62 -0.88 1.33
N LYS A 200 -3.49 -1.41 0.10
CA LYS A 200 -2.77 -0.72 -0.96
C LYS A 200 -3.67 0.40 -1.48
N VAL A 201 -3.27 1.62 -1.19
CA VAL A 201 -4.06 2.82 -1.52
C VAL A 201 -4.30 2.92 -3.03
N GLY A 202 -5.52 3.26 -3.42
CA GLY A 202 -5.89 3.43 -4.82
C GLY A 202 -5.15 4.59 -5.50
N HIS A 203 -4.85 4.43 -6.77
CA HIS A 203 -4.30 5.44 -7.66
C HIS A 203 -3.13 6.22 -7.04
N HIS A 204 -2.17 5.50 -6.45
CA HIS A 204 -0.94 6.01 -5.85
C HIS A 204 -1.16 7.10 -4.77
N GLY A 205 -2.35 7.15 -4.19
CA GLY A 205 -2.76 8.19 -3.24
C GLY A 205 -3.30 9.45 -3.92
N SER A 206 -3.91 9.32 -5.09
CA SER A 206 -4.67 10.39 -5.73
C SER A 206 -5.84 10.84 -4.84
N ARG A 207 -6.19 12.12 -4.92
CA ARG A 207 -7.39 12.66 -4.24
C ARG A 207 -8.71 12.14 -4.82
N SER A 208 -8.69 11.53 -6.01
CA SER A 208 -9.85 10.91 -6.65
C SER A 208 -10.25 9.58 -6.02
N SER A 209 -9.40 8.99 -5.19
CA SER A 209 -9.60 7.72 -4.51
C SER A 209 -9.64 7.85 -2.99
N THR A 210 -9.82 6.73 -2.31
CA THR A 210 -9.70 6.62 -0.85
C THR A 210 -10.72 7.51 -0.13
N THR A 211 -12.00 7.27 -0.44
CA THR A 211 -13.12 8.00 0.18
C THR A 211 -13.30 7.61 1.65
N ASP A 212 -13.84 8.53 2.46
CA ASP A 212 -14.13 8.25 3.88
C ASP A 212 -15.11 7.08 4.06
N ALA A 213 -16.10 6.97 3.16
CA ALA A 213 -17.04 5.85 3.18
C ALA A 213 -16.32 4.52 2.99
N PHE A 214 -15.37 4.48 2.05
CA PHE A 214 -14.57 3.29 1.77
C PHE A 214 -13.61 2.97 2.93
N LEU A 215 -12.89 3.97 3.45
CA LEU A 215 -12.00 3.79 4.61
C LEU A 215 -12.75 3.29 5.84
N ASN A 216 -13.96 3.78 6.11
CA ASN A 216 -14.80 3.30 7.20
C ASN A 216 -15.18 1.82 7.04
N ALA A 217 -15.45 1.38 5.80
CA ALA A 217 -15.82 -0.01 5.52
C ALA A 217 -14.60 -0.96 5.56
N VAL A 218 -13.48 -0.55 4.97
CA VAL A 218 -12.23 -1.33 4.96
C VAL A 218 -11.59 -1.38 6.35
N SER A 219 -11.58 -0.26 7.07
CA SER A 219 -11.04 -0.10 8.43
C SER A 219 -9.63 -0.68 8.60
N PRO A 220 -8.64 -0.29 7.75
CA PRO A 220 -7.33 -0.89 7.76
C PRO A 220 -6.47 -0.34 8.90
N SER A 221 -5.56 -1.16 9.44
CA SER A 221 -4.53 -0.72 10.38
C SER A 221 -3.33 -0.08 9.66
N PHE A 222 -3.05 -0.56 8.44
CA PHE A 222 -1.91 -0.13 7.64
C PHE A 222 -2.34 0.25 6.23
N ALA A 223 -1.71 1.28 5.67
CA ALA A 223 -1.84 1.66 4.28
C ALA A 223 -0.48 1.72 3.59
N ILE A 224 -0.40 1.18 2.38
CA ILE A 224 0.79 1.26 1.52
C ILE A 224 0.49 2.17 0.34
N VAL A 225 1.33 3.17 0.12
CA VAL A 225 1.32 4.03 -1.05
C VAL A 225 2.50 3.65 -1.94
N SER A 226 2.22 3.10 -3.12
CA SER A 226 3.24 2.95 -4.16
C SER A 226 3.23 4.20 -5.04
N ALA A 227 4.32 4.95 -5.04
CA ALA A 227 4.48 6.16 -5.83
C ALA A 227 5.98 6.42 -6.04
N GLY A 228 6.34 7.23 -7.01
CA GLY A 228 7.70 7.71 -7.19
C GLY A 228 7.99 8.94 -6.32
N GLU A 229 9.22 9.07 -5.84
CA GLU A 229 9.70 10.34 -5.28
C GLU A 229 9.70 11.40 -6.37
N ASP A 230 9.26 12.62 -6.08
CA ASP A 230 9.19 13.73 -7.05
C ASP A 230 8.41 13.42 -8.35
N ASN A 231 7.38 12.55 -8.26
CA ASN A 231 6.56 12.22 -9.43
C ASN A 231 5.77 13.44 -9.94
N SER A 232 5.54 13.49 -11.25
CA SER A 232 4.89 14.64 -11.90
C SER A 232 3.41 14.83 -11.56
N HIS A 233 2.78 13.83 -10.93
CA HIS A 233 1.37 13.85 -10.52
C HIS A 233 1.18 14.46 -9.12
N GLY A 234 2.27 14.59 -8.35
CA GLY A 234 2.24 15.04 -6.96
C GLY A 234 1.61 14.01 -6.01
N HIS A 235 1.63 12.73 -6.38
CA HIS A 235 1.15 11.63 -5.54
C HIS A 235 2.18 11.21 -4.50
N PRO A 236 1.74 10.84 -3.28
CA PRO A 236 0.36 10.96 -2.78
C PRO A 236 -0.05 12.41 -2.55
N HIS A 237 -1.30 12.76 -2.84
CA HIS A 237 -1.84 14.07 -2.49
C HIS A 237 -1.99 14.20 -0.98
N GLN A 238 -1.76 15.40 -0.44
CA GLN A 238 -1.86 15.65 0.99
C GLN A 238 -3.27 15.34 1.52
N GLU A 239 -4.30 15.64 0.74
CA GLU A 239 -5.70 15.38 1.10
C GLU A 239 -5.97 13.88 1.34
N THR A 240 -5.29 12.99 0.60
CA THR A 240 -5.40 11.54 0.81
C THR A 240 -4.65 11.10 2.06
N LEU A 241 -3.44 11.65 2.29
CA LEU A 241 -2.70 11.38 3.51
C LEU A 241 -3.46 11.86 4.75
N ASP A 242 -4.04 13.06 4.70
CA ASP A 242 -4.82 13.63 5.81
C ASP A 242 -6.00 12.70 6.18
N LYS A 243 -6.77 12.23 5.18
CA LYS A 243 -7.84 11.25 5.41
C LYS A 243 -7.32 9.97 6.09
N LEU A 244 -6.23 9.39 5.61
CA LEU A 244 -5.65 8.19 6.21
C LEU A 244 -5.25 8.42 7.67
N PHE A 245 -4.64 9.58 7.99
CA PHE A 245 -4.25 9.93 9.35
C PHE A 245 -5.47 10.20 10.25
N GLU A 246 -6.51 10.88 9.75
CA GLU A 246 -7.75 11.14 10.48
C GLU A 246 -8.47 9.82 10.87
N HIS A 247 -8.30 8.77 10.06
CA HIS A 247 -8.76 7.41 10.37
C HIS A 247 -7.81 6.62 11.28
N GLY A 248 -6.68 7.22 11.72
CA GLY A 248 -5.70 6.57 12.59
C GLY A 248 -4.88 5.47 11.91
N ILE A 249 -4.78 5.49 10.60
CA ILE A 249 -4.10 4.48 9.79
C ILE A 249 -2.60 4.78 9.74
N ILE A 250 -1.77 3.77 9.95
CA ILE A 250 -0.31 3.88 9.79
C ILE A 250 0.03 3.78 8.32
N VAL A 251 0.67 4.81 7.77
CA VAL A 251 0.95 4.91 6.33
C VAL A 251 2.43 4.71 6.05
N TYR A 252 2.74 3.87 5.07
CA TYR A 252 4.07 3.65 4.51
C TYR A 252 4.08 3.94 3.02
N GLY A 253 5.21 4.43 2.49
CA GLY A 253 5.38 4.72 1.07
C GLY A 253 6.61 4.07 0.48
N THR A 254 6.51 3.46 -0.71
CA THR A 254 7.67 2.91 -1.41
C THR A 254 8.72 3.97 -1.71
N TYR A 255 8.29 5.20 -2.00
CA TYR A 255 9.18 6.35 -2.25
C TYR A 255 10.00 6.80 -1.02
N LYS A 256 9.68 6.30 0.19
CA LYS A 256 10.43 6.56 1.43
C LYS A 256 11.24 5.34 1.88
N SER A 257 10.65 4.16 1.74
CA SER A 257 11.17 2.93 2.33
C SER A 257 11.88 2.02 1.33
N GLY A 258 11.84 2.33 0.02
CA GLY A 258 12.13 1.34 -1.00
C GLY A 258 11.03 0.27 -1.02
N SER A 259 11.36 -0.93 -1.46
CA SER A 259 10.40 -2.03 -1.45
C SER A 259 9.98 -2.41 -0.02
N ILE A 260 8.68 -2.57 0.21
CA ILE A 260 8.09 -2.92 1.50
C ILE A 260 7.63 -4.37 1.45
N VAL A 261 8.00 -5.15 2.47
CA VAL A 261 7.70 -6.59 2.53
C VAL A 261 6.87 -6.89 3.78
N ALA A 262 5.65 -7.33 3.57
CA ALA A 262 4.70 -7.73 4.61
C ALA A 262 4.56 -9.25 4.65
N LEU A 263 4.87 -9.85 5.81
CA LEU A 263 4.63 -11.27 6.08
C LEU A 263 3.29 -11.41 6.78
N ALA A 264 2.44 -12.29 6.28
CA ALA A 264 1.16 -12.59 6.89
C ALA A 264 1.02 -14.09 7.16
N ASN A 265 0.41 -14.39 8.28
CA ASN A 265 -0.07 -15.72 8.62
C ASN A 265 -1.54 -15.62 9.06
N SER A 266 -2.11 -16.72 9.54
CA SER A 266 -3.51 -16.78 9.96
C SER A 266 -3.89 -15.82 11.11
N ALA A 267 -2.94 -15.17 11.79
CA ALA A 267 -3.21 -14.39 12.99
C ALA A 267 -2.74 -12.93 12.93
N ALA A 268 -1.71 -12.61 12.13
CA ALA A 268 -1.10 -11.28 12.13
C ALA A 268 -0.33 -10.97 10.83
N ILE A 269 -0.15 -9.68 10.59
CA ILE A 269 0.74 -9.12 9.57
C ILE A 269 1.93 -8.47 10.28
N ALA A 270 3.14 -8.72 9.78
CA ALA A 270 4.37 -8.09 10.23
C ALA A 270 5.22 -7.64 9.05
N PHE A 271 6.04 -6.62 9.24
CA PHE A 271 6.98 -6.16 8.20
C PHE A 271 8.33 -6.84 8.38
N GLN A 272 8.92 -7.33 7.29
CA GLN A 272 10.24 -7.98 7.31
C GLN A 272 11.36 -6.96 7.50
N ASN A 273 11.25 -5.80 6.87
CA ASN A 273 12.08 -4.62 7.09
C ASN A 273 11.20 -3.58 7.80
N SER A 274 11.76 -2.81 8.72
CA SER A 274 11.01 -1.74 9.39
C SER A 274 10.82 -0.57 8.41
N PRO A 275 9.73 -0.48 7.64
CA PRO A 275 9.53 0.61 6.71
C PRO A 275 9.39 1.93 7.47
N GLU A 276 9.81 3.03 6.82
CA GLU A 276 9.68 4.36 7.38
C GLU A 276 8.22 4.80 7.30
N GLN A 277 7.62 5.12 8.45
CA GLN A 277 6.27 5.64 8.51
C GLN A 277 6.22 7.06 7.93
N ILE A 278 5.26 7.33 7.07
CA ILE A 278 4.97 8.69 6.62
C ILE A 278 4.40 9.46 7.82
N PRO A 279 5.01 10.59 8.23
CA PRO A 279 4.56 11.32 9.41
C PRO A 279 3.25 12.07 9.12
N GLU A 280 2.34 12.08 10.10
CA GLU A 280 1.07 12.85 10.07
C GLU A 280 1.28 14.34 9.78
N PHE A 281 2.39 14.90 10.29
CA PHE A 281 2.75 16.29 10.04
C PHE A 281 4.04 16.38 9.23
N PRO A 282 4.08 17.18 8.14
CA PRO A 282 5.32 17.39 7.42
C PRO A 282 6.41 17.93 8.37
N PRO A 283 7.67 17.47 8.24
CA PRO A 283 8.78 17.89 9.10
C PRO A 283 8.93 19.42 9.22
N THR A 284 8.53 20.15 8.19
CA THR A 284 8.52 21.62 8.16
C THR A 284 7.55 22.26 9.16
N LEU A 285 6.50 21.56 9.60
CA LEU A 285 5.56 22.01 10.62
C LEU A 285 5.95 21.55 12.04
N ILE A 286 6.65 20.42 12.17
CA ILE A 286 7.05 19.89 13.47
C ILE A 286 8.01 20.86 14.18
N MET A 287 9.02 21.39 13.49
CA MET A 287 9.98 22.32 14.06
C MET A 287 9.37 23.62 14.59
N PRO A 288 8.50 24.34 13.85
CA PRO A 288 7.80 25.50 14.37
C PRO A 288 6.91 25.21 15.59
N ILE A 289 6.22 24.05 15.60
CA ILE A 289 5.36 23.66 16.73
C ILE A 289 6.23 23.36 17.97
N LEU A 290 7.34 22.65 17.83
CA LEU A 290 8.29 22.40 18.92
C LEU A 290 8.91 23.73 19.42
N MET A 291 9.30 24.62 18.53
CA MET A 291 9.82 25.94 18.91
C MET A 291 8.78 26.78 19.66
N LEU A 292 7.53 26.76 19.20
CA LEU A 292 6.43 27.46 19.87
C LEU A 292 6.15 26.86 21.25
N SER A 293 6.13 25.56 21.38
CA SER A 293 5.93 24.87 22.67
C SER A 293 7.07 25.18 23.67
N MET A 294 8.32 25.18 23.20
CA MET A 294 9.48 25.57 24.00
C MET A 294 9.40 27.05 24.43
N LEU A 295 9.01 27.95 23.53
CA LEU A 295 8.82 29.37 23.81
C LEU A 295 7.74 29.57 24.88
N LEU A 296 6.59 28.91 24.74
CA LEU A 296 5.52 28.96 25.74
C LEU A 296 5.98 28.42 27.10
N ALA A 297 6.76 27.35 27.16
CA ALA A 297 7.31 26.81 28.39
C ALA A 297 8.25 27.81 29.07
N VAL A 298 9.12 28.50 28.31
CA VAL A 298 10.01 29.56 28.83
C VAL A 298 9.21 30.74 29.38
N ILE A 299 8.18 31.21 28.65
CA ILE A 299 7.31 32.29 29.09
C ILE A 299 6.59 31.91 30.40
N PHE A 300 6.10 30.68 30.51
CA PHE A 300 5.44 30.18 31.70
C PHE A 300 6.39 30.12 32.91
N GLN A 301 7.64 29.66 32.70
CA GLN A 301 8.67 29.66 33.76
C GLN A 301 9.03 31.07 34.20
N GLN A 302 9.13 32.05 33.28
CA GLN A 302 9.42 33.45 33.63
C GLN A 302 8.28 34.10 34.43
N LYS A 303 7.01 33.84 34.06
CA LYS A 303 5.85 34.33 34.82
C LYS A 303 5.78 33.69 36.21
N SER A 304 6.07 32.40 36.34
CA SER A 304 6.13 31.72 37.62
C SER A 304 7.19 32.31 38.53
N LYS A 305 8.41 32.60 38.04
CA LYS A 305 9.46 33.27 38.81
C LYS A 305 9.07 34.69 39.24
N GLN A 306 8.40 35.50 38.37
CA GLN A 306 7.94 36.82 38.73
C GLN A 306 6.86 36.79 39.83
N HIS A 307 5.98 35.80 39.83
CA HIS A 307 5.01 35.64 40.91
C HIS A 307 5.68 35.26 42.25
N SER A 308 6.67 34.39 42.22
CA SER A 308 7.45 34.00 43.41
C SER A 308 8.16 35.21 44.04
N TRP A 309 8.78 36.09 43.24
CA TRP A 309 9.44 37.32 43.76
C TRP A 309 8.43 38.33 44.33
N LYS A 310 7.24 38.47 43.77
CA LYS A 310 6.20 39.36 44.32
C LYS A 310 5.64 38.85 45.66
N TYR A 311 5.66 37.56 45.93
CA TYR A 311 5.27 36.98 47.22
C TYR A 311 6.38 37.22 48.30
N LEU A 312 7.67 37.11 47.94
CA LEU A 312 8.79 37.34 48.87
C LEU A 312 8.90 38.83 49.28
N LEU A 313 8.57 39.77 48.41
CA LEU A 313 8.59 41.20 48.74
C LEU A 313 7.35 41.70 49.52
N ARG A 314 6.34 40.88 49.74
CA ARG A 314 5.17 41.19 50.58
C ARG A 314 5.27 40.65 52.01
N VAL A 315 6.26 39.82 52.28
CA VAL A 315 6.47 39.18 53.62
C VAL A 315 7.70 39.77 54.32
N ALA A 316 8.43 40.71 53.69
CA ALA A 316 9.47 41.53 54.29
C ALA A 316 8.95 42.94 54.58
#